data_56e6211e41de72d9243904ba6a7a265d
#
_entry.id   56e6211e41de72d9243904ba6a7a265d
#
_cell.length_a   1.000
_cell.length_b   1.000
_cell.length_c   1.000
_cell.angle_alpha   90.00
_cell.angle_beta   90.00
_cell.angle_gamma   90.00
#
_symmetry.space_group_name_H-M   'P 1'
#
loop_
_entity.id
_entity.type
_entity.pdbx_description
1 polymer ?
#
loop_
_entity_poly.entity_id
_entity_poly.type
_entity_poly.pdbx_seq_one_letter_code
_entity_poly.pdbx_strand_id
1 'polypeptide(L)'
;MFVDSHCHLNYKGLVENQAHILARARDSGVSAMLNISTREREWDDVIGLAEQEKDVWASVGIHPHEADQHVGMDCAKLVAKSAHPRVIAIGETGLDYYYDKSDRAQQCSGFREHIKASRETGLPIIIHTRD
;
A
#
# COMPACT_ATOMS: atom_id res chain seq x y z
N MET A 1 -15.00 -5.69 18.07
CA MET A 1 -13.78 -4.97 17.63
C MET A 1 -13.22 -5.66 16.40
N PHE A 2 -12.97 -4.89 15.36
CA PHE A 2 -12.40 -5.37 14.10
C PHE A 2 -11.19 -4.55 13.72
N VAL A 3 -10.25 -5.17 13.01
CA VAL A 3 -9.13 -4.49 12.34
C VAL A 3 -9.28 -4.71 10.84
N ASP A 4 -9.32 -3.63 10.07
CA ASP A 4 -9.27 -3.71 8.62
C ASP A 4 -7.80 -3.64 8.18
N SER A 5 -7.24 -4.81 7.89
CA SER A 5 -5.82 -4.93 7.52
C SER A 5 -5.52 -4.62 6.06
N HIS A 6 -6.54 -4.32 5.24
CA HIS A 6 -6.33 -4.03 3.82
C HIS A 6 -7.47 -3.20 3.24
N CYS A 7 -7.32 -1.89 3.24
CA CYS A 7 -8.27 -0.97 2.62
C CYS A 7 -7.56 0.07 1.75
N HIS A 8 -8.31 0.69 0.86
CA HIS A 8 -7.81 1.70 -0.09
C HIS A 8 -8.63 2.99 0.06
N LEU A 9 -8.39 3.73 1.15
CA LEU A 9 -9.15 4.93 1.50
C LEU A 9 -8.88 6.13 0.57
N ASN A 10 -7.82 6.05 -0.25
CA ASN A 10 -7.46 7.08 -1.22
C ASN A 10 -7.95 6.78 -2.65
N TYR A 11 -8.66 5.68 -2.86
CA TYR A 11 -9.21 5.37 -4.18
C TYR A 11 -10.34 6.34 -4.54
N LYS A 12 -10.45 6.60 -5.85
CA LYS A 12 -11.57 7.36 -6.41
C LYS A 12 -12.91 6.76 -5.96
N GLY A 13 -13.82 7.61 -5.53
CA GLY A 13 -15.11 7.19 -4.96
C GLY A 13 -15.07 7.06 -3.43
N LEU A 14 -13.92 6.84 -2.84
CA LEU A 14 -13.74 6.80 -1.39
C LEU A 14 -13.12 8.09 -0.84
N VAL A 15 -12.10 8.59 -1.51
CA VAL A 15 -11.34 9.78 -1.07
C VAL A 15 -12.23 11.03 -0.96
N GLU A 16 -13.23 11.17 -1.83
CA GLU A 16 -14.16 12.32 -1.81
C GLU A 16 -15.06 12.35 -0.58
N ASN A 17 -15.26 11.21 0.09
CA ASN A 17 -16.09 11.05 1.28
C ASN A 17 -15.34 10.43 2.45
N GLN A 18 -14.05 10.62 2.51
CA GLN A 18 -13.12 9.89 3.39
C GLN A 18 -13.51 10.03 4.88
N ALA A 19 -13.82 11.25 5.34
CA ALA A 19 -14.21 11.47 6.73
C ALA A 19 -15.50 10.72 7.10
N HIS A 20 -16.48 10.68 6.20
CA HIS A 20 -17.73 9.95 6.42
C HIS A 20 -17.52 8.44 6.45
N ILE A 21 -16.66 7.93 5.56
CA ILE A 21 -16.30 6.51 5.51
C ILE A 21 -15.60 6.08 6.80
N LEU A 22 -14.66 6.87 7.29
CA LEU A 22 -13.95 6.61 8.56
C LEU A 22 -14.93 6.60 9.75
N ALA A 23 -15.85 7.56 9.80
CA ALA A 23 -16.86 7.59 10.84
C ALA A 23 -17.74 6.34 10.83
N ARG A 24 -18.21 5.92 9.66
CA ARG A 24 -19.00 4.68 9.51
C ARG A 24 -18.23 3.44 9.92
N ALA A 25 -16.95 3.34 9.56
CA ALA A 25 -16.09 2.23 9.95
C ALA A 25 -15.99 2.14 11.48
N ARG A 26 -15.73 3.26 12.14
CA ARG A 26 -15.65 3.35 13.61
C ARG A 26 -16.96 2.97 14.28
N ASP A 27 -18.08 3.48 13.78
CA ASP A 27 -19.42 3.16 14.29
C ASP A 27 -19.75 1.66 14.12
N SER A 28 -19.17 1.01 13.13
CA SER A 28 -19.30 -0.43 12.89
C SER A 28 -18.31 -1.28 13.70
N GLY A 29 -17.50 -0.67 14.55
CA GLY A 29 -16.57 -1.37 15.44
C GLY A 29 -15.18 -1.64 14.87
N VAL A 30 -14.82 -0.96 13.76
CA VAL A 30 -13.44 -1.00 13.23
C VAL A 30 -12.57 -0.09 14.09
N SER A 31 -11.55 -0.67 14.73
CA SER A 31 -10.68 0.02 15.68
C SER A 31 -9.31 0.40 15.12
N ALA A 32 -8.92 -0.22 13.99
CA ALA A 32 -7.69 0.12 13.28
C ALA A 32 -7.83 -0.23 11.80
N MET A 33 -7.18 0.56 10.94
CA MET A 33 -7.21 0.39 9.50
C MET A 33 -5.81 0.53 8.92
N LEU A 34 -5.43 -0.39 8.02
CA LEU A 34 -4.21 -0.27 7.23
C LEU A 34 -4.58 0.20 5.83
N ASN A 35 -4.27 1.45 5.56
CA ASN A 35 -4.50 2.10 4.27
C ASN A 35 -3.36 1.76 3.31
N ILE A 36 -3.69 1.11 2.20
CA ILE A 36 -2.73 0.46 1.32
C ILE A 36 -2.41 1.36 0.13
N SER A 37 -1.12 1.52 -0.16
CA SER A 37 -0.60 2.20 -1.36
C SER A 37 -0.47 1.24 -2.52
N THR A 38 -0.70 1.74 -3.74
CA THR A 38 -0.55 0.98 -4.99
C THR A 38 0.41 1.64 -5.98
N ARG A 39 0.73 2.93 -5.81
CA ARG A 39 1.62 3.69 -6.69
C ARG A 39 2.30 4.84 -5.94
N GLU A 40 3.47 5.24 -6.41
CA GLU A 40 4.31 6.23 -5.73
C GLU A 40 3.59 7.57 -5.50
N ARG A 41 2.84 8.05 -6.47
CA ARG A 41 2.12 9.33 -6.37
C ARG A 41 1.06 9.39 -5.27
N GLU A 42 0.65 8.24 -4.73
CA GLU A 42 -0.32 8.14 -3.62
C GLU A 42 0.34 8.11 -2.24
N TRP A 43 1.64 7.85 -2.17
CA TRP A 43 2.31 7.59 -0.89
C TRP A 43 2.14 8.73 0.11
N ASP A 44 2.31 9.97 -0.34
CA ASP A 44 2.20 11.13 0.55
C ASP A 44 0.76 11.29 1.07
N ASP A 45 -0.24 11.07 0.24
CA ASP A 45 -1.65 11.14 0.65
C ASP A 45 -2.02 10.00 1.59
N VAL A 46 -1.55 8.78 1.32
CA VAL A 46 -1.79 7.61 2.18
C VAL A 46 -1.14 7.81 3.55
N ILE A 47 0.10 8.27 3.59
CA ILE A 47 0.82 8.57 4.84
C ILE A 47 0.17 9.76 5.56
N GLY A 48 -0.21 10.81 4.83
CA GLY A 48 -0.87 11.99 5.38
C GLY A 48 -2.16 11.66 6.12
N LEU A 49 -2.97 10.75 5.60
CA LEU A 49 -4.16 10.27 6.30
C LEU A 49 -3.79 9.55 7.60
N ALA A 50 -2.77 8.71 7.57
CA ALA A 50 -2.29 8.01 8.75
C ALA A 50 -1.71 8.97 9.81
N GLU A 51 -1.14 10.10 9.41
CA GLU A 51 -0.71 11.16 10.34
C GLU A 51 -1.89 11.87 11.01
N GLN A 52 -2.98 12.08 10.26
CA GLN A 52 -4.16 12.81 10.76
C GLN A 52 -5.05 11.94 11.64
N GLU A 53 -5.11 10.63 11.37
CA GLU A 53 -6.05 9.71 12.00
C GLU A 53 -5.30 8.67 12.85
N LYS A 54 -5.54 8.66 14.15
CA LYS A 54 -4.80 7.84 15.11
C LYS A 54 -4.95 6.33 14.86
N ASP A 55 -6.07 5.92 14.30
CA ASP A 55 -6.44 4.52 14.03
C ASP A 55 -6.15 4.10 12.59
N VAL A 56 -5.47 4.95 11.79
CA VAL A 56 -5.08 4.65 10.43
C VAL A 56 -3.56 4.53 10.33
N TRP A 57 -3.12 3.46 9.68
CA TRP A 57 -1.71 3.17 9.37
C TRP A 57 -1.53 3.13 7.87
N ALA A 58 -0.28 3.16 7.40
CA ALA A 58 0.04 3.24 5.98
C ALA A 58 0.96 2.10 5.54
N SER A 59 0.87 1.74 4.27
CA SER A 59 1.89 0.97 3.57
C SER A 59 2.52 1.78 2.46
N VAL A 60 3.69 1.35 1.97
CA VAL A 60 4.31 1.88 0.76
C VAL A 60 4.66 0.75 -0.18
N GLY A 61 4.25 0.87 -1.42
CA GLY A 61 4.49 -0.14 -2.43
C GLY A 61 3.87 0.19 -3.78
N ILE A 62 4.17 -0.68 -4.74
CA ILE A 62 3.69 -0.58 -6.13
C ILE A 62 2.98 -1.87 -6.50
N HIS A 63 1.69 -1.74 -6.76
CA HIS A 63 0.83 -2.85 -7.20
C HIS A 63 1.31 -3.40 -8.56
N PRO A 64 1.20 -4.71 -8.83
CA PRO A 64 1.63 -5.28 -10.11
C PRO A 64 0.98 -4.63 -11.33
N HIS A 65 -0.25 -4.12 -11.24
CA HIS A 65 -0.88 -3.37 -12.35
C HIS A 65 -0.12 -2.09 -12.73
N GLU A 66 0.65 -1.53 -11.81
CA GLU A 66 1.37 -0.26 -11.97
C GLU A 66 2.87 -0.45 -12.26
N ALA A 67 3.33 -1.69 -12.38
CA ALA A 67 4.76 -2.00 -12.50
C ALA A 67 5.42 -1.34 -13.72
N ASP A 68 4.74 -1.27 -14.86
CA ASP A 68 5.27 -0.63 -16.08
C ASP A 68 5.47 0.88 -15.93
N GLN A 69 4.70 1.52 -15.07
CA GLN A 69 4.80 2.97 -14.80
C GLN A 69 5.83 3.29 -13.73
N HIS A 70 6.41 2.28 -13.12
CA HIS A 70 7.38 2.39 -12.03
C HIS A 70 8.67 1.61 -12.32
N VAL A 71 9.07 1.59 -13.58
CA VAL A 71 10.37 1.03 -13.99
C VAL A 71 11.46 1.78 -13.24
N GLY A 72 12.37 1.05 -12.59
CA GLY A 72 13.42 1.67 -11.75
C GLY A 72 13.01 1.91 -10.30
N MET A 73 11.79 1.54 -9.88
CA MET A 73 11.48 1.45 -8.46
C MET A 73 12.42 0.44 -7.81
N ASP A 74 13.09 0.85 -6.76
CA ASP A 74 14.10 0.03 -6.11
C ASP A 74 13.89 -0.07 -4.58
N CYS A 75 14.61 -1.01 -3.99
CA CYS A 75 14.61 -1.23 -2.56
C CYS A 75 14.94 0.05 -1.77
N ALA A 76 15.91 0.85 -2.22
CA ALA A 76 16.35 2.04 -1.50
C ALA A 76 15.23 3.09 -1.37
N LYS A 77 14.45 3.30 -2.43
CA LYS A 77 13.28 4.21 -2.38
C LYS A 77 12.21 3.72 -1.42
N LEU A 78 11.91 2.42 -1.46
CA LEU A 78 10.93 1.80 -0.56
C LEU A 78 11.37 1.89 0.89
N VAL A 79 12.64 1.60 1.18
CA VAL A 79 13.22 1.70 2.53
C VAL A 79 13.17 3.14 3.04
N ALA A 80 13.58 4.11 2.23
CA ALA A 80 13.56 5.52 2.60
C ALA A 80 12.15 6.00 2.95
N LYS A 81 11.16 5.66 2.13
CA LYS A 81 9.77 6.07 2.37
C LYS A 81 9.13 5.37 3.56
N SER A 82 9.50 4.11 3.78
CA SER A 82 8.99 3.31 4.90
C SER A 82 9.57 3.69 6.27
N ALA A 83 10.55 4.59 6.31
CA ALA A 83 11.11 5.10 7.57
C ALA A 83 10.10 5.95 8.37
N HIS A 84 9.03 6.43 7.74
CA HIS A 84 7.98 7.17 8.44
C HIS A 84 7.31 6.29 9.52
N PRO A 85 7.10 6.80 10.74
CA PRO A 85 6.59 5.97 11.87
C PRO A 85 5.17 5.43 11.67
N ARG A 86 4.39 6.02 10.77
CA ARG A 86 3.04 5.52 10.45
C ARG A 86 3.03 4.47 9.35
N VAL A 87 4.14 4.19 8.71
CA VAL A 87 4.29 3.12 7.73
C VAL A 87 4.67 1.82 8.44
N ILE A 88 3.81 0.82 8.34
CA ILE A 88 3.98 -0.46 9.04
C ILE A 88 4.08 -1.67 8.11
N ALA A 89 4.05 -1.47 6.79
CA ALA A 89 4.14 -2.55 5.81
C ALA A 89 4.71 -2.08 4.48
N ILE A 90 5.31 -3.00 3.74
CA ILE A 90 5.76 -2.84 2.35
C ILE A 90 4.72 -3.49 1.44
N GLY A 91 4.15 -2.72 0.56
CA GLY A 91 3.10 -3.21 -0.37
C GLY A 91 2.00 -2.16 -0.61
N GLU A 92 1.05 -2.49 -1.43
CA GLU A 92 0.77 -3.79 -2.05
C GLU A 92 1.68 -4.04 -3.25
N THR A 93 2.19 -5.25 -3.38
CA THR A 93 3.11 -5.66 -4.45
C THR A 93 2.80 -7.12 -4.82
N GLY A 94 3.37 -7.62 -5.90
CA GLY A 94 3.21 -9.02 -6.27
C GLY A 94 3.08 -9.24 -7.76
N LEU A 95 2.27 -10.23 -8.13
CA LEU A 95 2.10 -10.67 -9.51
C LEU A 95 0.61 -10.79 -9.86
N ASP A 96 0.20 -10.26 -11.00
CA ASP A 96 -1.14 -10.40 -11.54
C ASP A 96 -1.05 -10.76 -13.03
N TYR A 97 -1.14 -12.03 -13.32
CA TYR A 97 -1.09 -12.56 -14.68
C TYR A 97 -2.48 -12.79 -15.27
N TYR A 98 -3.51 -12.62 -14.47
CA TYR A 98 -4.89 -12.69 -14.93
C TYR A 98 -5.29 -11.44 -15.71
N TYR A 99 -5.17 -10.26 -15.10
CA TYR A 99 -5.41 -9.00 -15.78
C TYR A 99 -4.25 -8.58 -16.68
N ASP A 100 -3.03 -9.00 -16.34
CA ASP A 100 -1.81 -8.85 -17.16
C ASP A 100 -1.59 -7.40 -17.63
N LYS A 101 -1.84 -6.43 -16.75
CA LYS A 101 -1.81 -4.99 -17.07
C LYS A 101 -0.43 -4.41 -17.21
N SER A 102 0.58 -5.06 -16.65
CA SER A 102 1.98 -4.68 -16.77
C SER A 102 2.80 -5.86 -17.29
N ASP A 103 3.92 -5.58 -17.92
CA ASP A 103 4.88 -6.60 -18.37
C ASP A 103 5.28 -7.50 -17.20
N ARG A 104 5.25 -8.81 -17.42
CA ARG A 104 5.52 -9.78 -16.36
C ARG A 104 6.93 -9.70 -15.80
N ALA A 105 7.92 -9.36 -16.63
CA ALA A 105 9.29 -9.17 -16.16
C ALA A 105 9.38 -7.93 -15.25
N GLN A 106 8.65 -6.87 -15.54
CA GLN A 106 8.56 -5.68 -14.68
C GLN A 106 7.85 -5.98 -13.37
N GLN A 107 6.77 -6.77 -13.40
CA GLN A 107 6.10 -7.23 -12.18
C GLN A 107 7.07 -8.02 -11.30
N CYS A 108 7.81 -8.97 -11.88
CA CYS A 108 8.80 -9.77 -11.15
C CYS A 108 9.94 -8.90 -10.59
N SER A 109 10.45 -7.97 -11.38
CA SER A 109 11.51 -7.07 -10.94
C SER A 109 11.06 -6.20 -9.77
N GLY A 110 9.89 -5.57 -9.89
CA GLY A 110 9.32 -4.76 -8.82
C GLY A 110 9.05 -5.56 -7.56
N PHE A 111 8.47 -6.74 -7.69
CA PHE A 111 8.20 -7.62 -6.55
C PHE A 111 9.49 -8.00 -5.79
N ARG A 112 10.56 -8.32 -6.51
CA ARG A 112 11.86 -8.60 -5.88
C ARG A 112 12.39 -7.43 -5.08
N GLU A 113 12.27 -6.20 -5.59
CA GLU A 113 12.69 -5.01 -4.86
C GLU A 113 11.88 -4.79 -3.56
N HIS A 114 10.57 -5.09 -3.59
CA HIS A 114 9.73 -5.04 -2.39
C HIS A 114 10.11 -6.13 -1.38
N ILE A 115 10.44 -7.33 -1.83
CA ILE A 115 10.94 -8.40 -0.95
C ILE A 115 12.24 -7.97 -0.26
N LYS A 116 13.17 -7.37 -1.01
CA LYS A 116 14.42 -6.83 -0.44
C LYS A 116 14.13 -5.77 0.62
N ALA A 117 13.23 -4.82 0.32
CA ALA A 117 12.85 -3.76 1.25
C ALA A 117 12.21 -4.31 2.54
N SER A 118 11.31 -5.28 2.42
CA SER A 118 10.72 -5.97 3.56
C SER A 118 11.79 -6.64 4.44
N ARG A 119 12.73 -7.32 3.83
CA ARG A 119 13.84 -7.97 4.56
C ARG A 119 14.78 -6.97 5.24
N GLU A 120 15.06 -5.85 4.58
CA GLU A 120 15.96 -4.82 5.11
C GLU A 120 15.33 -4.06 6.27
N THR A 121 14.04 -3.72 6.16
CA THR A 121 13.32 -2.94 7.18
C THR A 121 12.77 -3.79 8.33
N GLY A 122 12.58 -5.08 8.10
CA GLY A 122 11.85 -5.97 9.02
C GLY A 122 10.32 -5.76 8.97
N LEU A 123 9.81 -4.90 8.09
CA LEU A 123 8.38 -4.68 7.94
C LEU A 123 7.73 -5.83 7.16
N PRO A 124 6.50 -6.22 7.50
CA PRO A 124 5.77 -7.22 6.74
C PRO A 124 5.52 -6.77 5.31
N ILE A 125 5.41 -7.74 4.41
CA ILE A 125 5.07 -7.51 3.00
C ILE A 125 3.61 -7.84 2.75
N ILE A 126 2.92 -7.00 1.97
CA ILE A 126 1.54 -7.22 1.53
C ILE A 126 1.56 -7.67 0.09
N ILE A 127 1.11 -8.90 -0.16
CA ILE A 127 1.26 -9.56 -1.46
C ILE A 127 -0.11 -9.68 -2.15
N HIS A 128 -0.17 -9.18 -3.37
CA HIS A 128 -1.23 -9.43 -4.33
C HIS A 128 -0.82 -10.56 -5.27
N THR A 129 -1.66 -11.58 -5.41
CA THR A 129 -1.47 -12.63 -6.40
C THR A 129 -2.77 -12.91 -7.14
N ARG A 130 -2.67 -13.06 -8.46
CA ARG A 130 -3.80 -13.46 -9.29
C ARG A 130 -3.28 -14.05 -10.60
N ASP A 131 -3.75 -15.26 -10.94
CA ASP A 131 -3.39 -16.02 -12.15
C ASP A 131 -4.58 -16.32 -13.08
#